data_a0c393e03faf5e3fae5b38f04fa29607
#
_entry.id   a0c393e03faf5e3fae5b38f04fa29607
#
_cell.length_a   1.000
_cell.length_b   1.000
_cell.length_c   1.000
_cell.angle_alpha   90.00
_cell.angle_beta   90.00
_cell.angle_gamma   90.00
#
_symmetry.space_group_name_H-M   'P 1'
#
loop_
_entity.id
_entity.type
_entity.pdbx_description
1 polymer ?
#
loop_
_entity_poly.entity_id
_entity_poly.type
_entity_poly.pdbx_seq_one_letter_code
_entity_poly.pdbx_strand_id
1 'polypeptide(L)'
;FQNSGFNGTLKLHDGITSIGPRAFKETPLKGELYLPKLLEVISAEAFYKCDFSGTLVLPKNIRQIGDKAFSFNWRLMGTLEIPEGVLSIGAGAFAQCKMLEGVIFPESLEAIKFEPTWGEDGGAFQNCFGIGRIVCKGRIPAYIQDGSFNGVAKDNFTLEVPEGTEHLYQVSNGWREFKRIAAYRNLVIRPMVASAINTSVTRNLVLTADGNWSVKSQPDWVTLDKTSGKGKTELKLTFSQKPKDGTMRSGEIVFQLDGKDYETKLALSQYDYDHAEDEVITLHKATKGKGVNIVILGDGFSAKDISENKLMNAMNKTYEHFFSIQPYKAYKDYFNVYTAVPVSPESGVGTVNTIVHNRFNTATN
;
A
#
# COMPACT_ATOMS: atom_id res chain seq x y z
N PHE A 1 -17.49 -21.89 15.15
CA PHE A 1 -16.43 -22.46 16.01
C PHE A 1 -16.40 -21.86 17.43
N GLN A 2 -17.45 -21.10 17.80
CA GLN A 2 -17.57 -20.51 19.15
C GLN A 2 -17.34 -21.57 20.23
N ASN A 3 -16.51 -21.24 21.25
CA ASN A 3 -16.15 -22.13 22.36
C ASN A 3 -15.60 -23.50 21.90
N SER A 4 -15.08 -23.60 20.70
CA SER A 4 -14.47 -24.85 20.23
C SER A 4 -13.10 -25.05 20.89
N GLY A 5 -12.69 -26.31 21.06
CA GLY A 5 -11.38 -26.66 21.56
C GLY A 5 -10.25 -26.55 20.52
N PHE A 6 -10.52 -25.94 19.34
CA PHE A 6 -9.48 -25.73 18.32
C PHE A 6 -8.39 -24.84 18.87
N ASN A 7 -7.16 -25.31 18.77
CA ASN A 7 -5.95 -24.58 19.15
C ASN A 7 -4.96 -24.57 17.98
N GLY A 8 -4.02 -23.62 17.99
CA GLY A 8 -3.03 -23.47 16.93
C GLY A 8 -3.33 -22.27 16.02
N THR A 9 -2.70 -22.24 14.84
CA THR A 9 -2.80 -21.13 13.90
C THR A 9 -4.04 -21.25 13.03
N LEU A 10 -4.74 -20.12 12.84
CA LEU A 10 -5.88 -20.02 11.94
C LEU A 10 -5.41 -19.69 10.52
N LYS A 11 -5.82 -20.51 9.55
CA LYS A 11 -5.64 -20.23 8.12
C LYS A 11 -6.99 -20.10 7.45
N LEU A 12 -7.29 -18.91 6.95
CA LEU A 12 -8.51 -18.60 6.23
C LEU A 12 -8.22 -18.50 4.73
N HIS A 13 -9.18 -18.94 3.90
CA HIS A 13 -9.09 -18.86 2.45
C HIS A 13 -9.26 -17.40 1.97
N ASP A 14 -8.44 -16.95 1.02
CA ASP A 14 -8.44 -15.57 0.52
C ASP A 14 -9.76 -15.10 -0.13
N GLY A 15 -10.63 -16.03 -0.54
CA GLY A 15 -11.97 -15.73 -1.09
C GLY A 15 -13.04 -15.38 -0.06
N ILE A 16 -12.72 -15.41 1.25
CA ILE A 16 -13.69 -15.05 2.30
C ILE A 16 -13.86 -13.54 2.33
N THR A 17 -15.10 -13.06 2.22
CA THR A 17 -15.47 -11.64 2.26
C THR A 17 -16.05 -11.19 3.60
N SER A 18 -16.54 -12.12 4.43
CA SER A 18 -17.09 -11.81 5.75
C SER A 18 -16.79 -12.89 6.78
N ILE A 19 -16.57 -12.45 8.03
CA ILE A 19 -16.49 -13.34 9.20
C ILE A 19 -17.68 -13.01 10.09
N GLY A 20 -18.56 -13.99 10.25
CA GLY A 20 -19.84 -13.84 10.94
C GLY A 20 -19.71 -13.60 12.45
N PRO A 21 -20.82 -13.22 13.12
CA PRO A 21 -20.82 -12.96 14.56
C PRO A 21 -20.33 -14.17 15.35
N ARG A 22 -19.45 -13.97 16.32
CA ARG A 22 -18.92 -15.00 17.23
C ARG A 22 -18.23 -16.17 16.53
N ALA A 23 -17.78 -16.02 15.27
CA ALA A 23 -17.27 -17.14 14.48
C ALA A 23 -16.15 -17.92 15.20
N PHE A 24 -15.27 -17.23 15.92
CA PHE A 24 -14.14 -17.80 16.67
C PHE A 24 -14.14 -17.38 18.15
N LYS A 25 -15.28 -16.89 18.66
CA LYS A 25 -15.38 -16.41 20.05
C LYS A 25 -14.92 -17.48 21.03
N GLU A 26 -14.03 -17.07 21.96
CA GLU A 26 -13.49 -17.92 23.05
C GLU A 26 -12.87 -19.24 22.54
N THR A 27 -12.28 -19.19 21.37
CA THR A 27 -11.52 -20.31 20.78
C THR A 27 -10.03 -20.04 20.98
N PRO A 28 -9.25 -20.95 21.59
CA PRO A 28 -7.85 -20.74 21.97
C PRO A 28 -6.90 -20.80 20.76
N LEU A 29 -7.22 -20.07 19.69
CA LEU A 29 -6.39 -19.90 18.50
C LEU A 29 -5.16 -19.04 18.83
N LYS A 30 -3.99 -19.40 18.31
CA LYS A 30 -2.69 -18.82 18.68
C LYS A 30 -1.92 -18.35 17.46
N GLY A 31 -0.83 -17.59 17.72
CA GLY A 31 0.08 -17.11 16.71
C GLY A 31 -0.48 -15.91 15.95
N GLU A 32 0.11 -15.62 14.81
CA GLU A 32 -0.31 -14.49 13.98
C GLU A 32 -1.65 -14.78 13.30
N LEU A 33 -2.49 -13.75 13.22
CA LEU A 33 -3.77 -13.81 12.52
C LEU A 33 -3.61 -13.23 11.11
N TYR A 34 -3.73 -14.08 10.10
CA TYR A 34 -3.75 -13.68 8.69
C TYR A 34 -5.18 -13.58 8.20
N LEU A 35 -5.65 -12.36 7.91
CA LEU A 35 -6.98 -12.10 7.42
C LEU A 35 -7.02 -12.19 5.87
N PRO A 36 -8.10 -12.76 5.29
CA PRO A 36 -8.27 -12.86 3.84
C PRO A 36 -8.22 -11.50 3.13
N LYS A 37 -7.58 -11.42 1.98
CA LYS A 37 -7.39 -10.15 1.24
C LYS A 37 -8.70 -9.49 0.79
N LEU A 38 -9.74 -10.30 0.52
CA LEU A 38 -11.06 -9.83 0.09
C LEU A 38 -12.04 -9.60 1.25
N LEU A 39 -11.57 -9.70 2.51
CA LEU A 39 -12.44 -9.55 3.67
C LEU A 39 -12.94 -8.10 3.77
N GLU A 40 -14.27 -7.95 3.87
CA GLU A 40 -14.95 -6.66 3.98
C GLU A 40 -15.59 -6.47 5.36
N VAL A 41 -16.04 -7.56 5.99
CA VAL A 41 -16.81 -7.51 7.23
C VAL A 41 -16.22 -8.43 8.29
N ILE A 42 -15.89 -7.87 9.45
CA ILE A 42 -15.59 -8.59 10.68
C ILE A 42 -16.72 -8.28 11.66
N SER A 43 -17.60 -9.26 11.89
CA SER A 43 -18.80 -9.07 12.70
C SER A 43 -18.50 -9.02 14.20
N ALA A 44 -19.57 -8.73 14.98
CA ALA A 44 -19.46 -8.62 16.44
C ALA A 44 -18.90 -9.91 17.08
N GLU A 45 -17.97 -9.74 18.02
CA GLU A 45 -17.32 -10.80 18.79
C GLU A 45 -16.62 -11.89 17.94
N ALA A 46 -16.35 -11.63 16.65
CA ALA A 46 -15.83 -12.64 15.73
C ALA A 46 -14.55 -13.35 16.26
N PHE A 47 -13.64 -12.59 16.88
CA PHE A 47 -12.40 -13.07 17.49
C PHE A 47 -12.30 -12.70 18.98
N TYR A 48 -13.43 -12.58 19.67
CA TYR A 48 -13.48 -12.24 21.09
C TYR A 48 -12.76 -13.29 21.94
N LYS A 49 -11.82 -12.87 22.81
CA LYS A 49 -11.06 -13.77 23.71
C LYS A 49 -10.36 -14.92 22.97
N CYS A 50 -9.71 -14.63 21.87
CA CYS A 50 -8.71 -15.51 21.27
C CYS A 50 -7.31 -15.21 21.86
N ASP A 51 -6.30 -16.03 21.52
CA ASP A 51 -4.91 -15.84 22.00
C ASP A 51 -3.95 -15.48 20.86
N PHE A 52 -4.44 -14.66 19.90
CA PHE A 52 -3.61 -14.20 18.79
C PHE A 52 -2.48 -13.28 19.27
N SER A 53 -1.34 -13.36 18.59
CA SER A 53 -0.14 -12.59 18.88
C SER A 53 0.45 -11.97 17.62
N GLY A 54 1.42 -11.07 17.78
CA GLY A 54 2.02 -10.38 16.63
C GLY A 54 1.19 -9.19 16.15
N THR A 55 1.54 -8.67 14.97
CA THR A 55 0.90 -7.49 14.40
C THR A 55 -0.36 -7.87 13.65
N LEU A 56 -1.48 -7.23 13.99
CA LEU A 56 -2.74 -7.40 13.26
C LEU A 56 -2.74 -6.49 12.02
N VAL A 57 -2.76 -7.11 10.84
CA VAL A 57 -2.88 -6.42 9.56
C VAL A 57 -4.30 -6.55 9.04
N LEU A 58 -5.04 -5.45 8.99
CA LEU A 58 -6.38 -5.40 8.42
C LEU A 58 -6.32 -5.23 6.89
N PRO A 59 -7.01 -6.08 6.12
CA PRO A 59 -7.08 -5.93 4.66
C PRO A 59 -7.71 -4.60 4.23
N LYS A 60 -7.22 -4.02 3.14
CA LYS A 60 -7.70 -2.72 2.62
C LYS A 60 -9.20 -2.67 2.26
N ASN A 61 -9.81 -3.84 2.06
CA ASN A 61 -11.23 -3.95 1.70
C ASN A 61 -12.18 -3.90 2.90
N ILE A 62 -11.66 -3.91 4.14
CA ILE A 62 -12.49 -3.84 5.35
C ILE A 62 -13.34 -2.56 5.31
N ARG A 63 -14.63 -2.74 5.57
CA ARG A 63 -15.64 -1.68 5.69
C ARG A 63 -16.29 -1.64 7.06
N GLN A 64 -16.31 -2.78 7.76
CA GLN A 64 -16.97 -2.91 9.05
C GLN A 64 -16.13 -3.71 10.04
N ILE A 65 -15.95 -3.16 11.24
CA ILE A 65 -15.38 -3.82 12.41
C ILE A 65 -16.44 -3.77 13.51
N GLY A 66 -17.00 -4.93 13.83
CA GLY A 66 -18.13 -5.07 14.75
C GLY A 66 -17.74 -4.91 16.22
N ASP A 67 -18.77 -4.88 17.08
CA ASP A 67 -18.60 -4.73 18.52
C ASP A 67 -17.79 -5.90 19.09
N LYS A 68 -16.83 -5.60 19.97
CA LYS A 68 -15.93 -6.58 20.61
C LYS A 68 -15.19 -7.52 19.64
N ALA A 69 -15.04 -7.15 18.36
CA ALA A 69 -14.54 -8.05 17.32
C ALA A 69 -13.19 -8.71 17.68
N PHE A 70 -12.27 -7.97 18.30
CA PHE A 70 -10.95 -8.42 18.75
C PHE A 70 -10.73 -8.24 20.26
N SER A 71 -11.76 -7.96 21.02
CA SER A 71 -11.62 -7.71 22.46
C SER A 71 -10.96 -8.91 23.16
N PHE A 72 -10.10 -8.62 24.16
CA PHE A 72 -9.31 -9.56 24.95
C PHE A 72 -8.27 -10.38 24.14
N ASN A 73 -7.77 -9.88 23.01
CA ASN A 73 -6.58 -10.43 22.36
C ASN A 73 -5.32 -9.72 22.91
N TRP A 74 -4.91 -10.11 24.10
CA TRP A 74 -3.90 -9.40 24.91
C TRP A 74 -2.53 -9.28 24.26
N ARG A 75 -2.20 -10.20 23.34
CA ARG A 75 -0.89 -10.34 22.70
C ARG A 75 -0.80 -9.73 21.30
N LEU A 76 -1.87 -9.10 20.82
CA LEU A 76 -1.78 -8.28 19.62
C LEU A 76 -0.88 -7.09 19.91
N MET A 77 0.13 -6.86 19.07
CA MET A 77 1.19 -5.86 19.27
C MET A 77 1.40 -4.99 18.03
N GLY A 78 2.30 -4.02 18.13
CA GLY A 78 2.64 -3.10 17.06
C GLY A 78 1.55 -2.04 16.84
N THR A 79 1.62 -1.36 15.70
CA THR A 79 0.67 -0.31 15.34
C THR A 79 -0.45 -0.88 14.49
N LEU A 80 -1.70 -0.70 14.95
CA LEU A 80 -2.90 -1.06 14.21
C LEU A 80 -3.25 0.05 13.22
N GLU A 81 -3.18 -0.22 11.93
CA GLU A 81 -3.69 0.69 10.90
C GLU A 81 -5.10 0.28 10.50
N ILE A 82 -6.07 1.19 10.72
CA ILE A 82 -7.46 1.01 10.26
C ILE A 82 -7.53 1.43 8.80
N PRO A 83 -8.01 0.56 7.89
CA PRO A 83 -8.03 0.84 6.45
C PRO A 83 -8.98 2.00 6.07
N GLU A 84 -8.65 2.68 4.97
CA GLU A 84 -9.57 3.63 4.34
C GLU A 84 -10.87 2.94 3.92
N GLY A 85 -12.01 3.64 4.10
CA GLY A 85 -13.35 3.11 3.85
C GLY A 85 -14.01 2.47 5.07
N VAL A 86 -13.31 2.30 6.20
CA VAL A 86 -13.94 2.01 7.49
C VAL A 86 -14.59 3.29 8.02
N LEU A 87 -15.92 3.29 8.11
CA LEU A 87 -16.70 4.44 8.60
C LEU A 87 -16.90 4.40 10.11
N SER A 88 -16.95 3.19 10.70
CA SER A 88 -17.14 3.07 12.13
C SER A 88 -16.43 1.85 12.73
N ILE A 89 -16.00 2.01 13.99
CA ILE A 89 -15.44 0.94 14.82
C ILE A 89 -16.44 0.63 15.93
N GLY A 90 -16.75 -0.65 16.10
CA GLY A 90 -17.71 -1.14 17.10
C GLY A 90 -17.27 -0.89 18.54
N ALA A 91 -18.24 -0.86 19.46
CA ALA A 91 -17.98 -0.72 20.88
C ALA A 91 -17.11 -1.90 21.38
N GLY A 92 -16.08 -1.59 22.16
CA GLY A 92 -15.16 -2.61 22.67
C GLY A 92 -14.34 -3.36 21.62
N ALA A 93 -14.33 -2.94 20.35
CA ALA A 93 -13.76 -3.74 19.25
C ALA A 93 -12.33 -4.22 19.51
N PHE A 94 -11.49 -3.44 20.16
CA PHE A 94 -10.11 -3.76 20.54
C PHE A 94 -9.86 -3.64 22.05
N ALA A 95 -10.92 -3.61 22.86
CA ALA A 95 -10.77 -3.50 24.30
C ALA A 95 -9.86 -4.61 24.84
N GLN A 96 -9.03 -4.31 25.85
CA GLN A 96 -8.09 -5.25 26.45
C GLN A 96 -6.99 -5.78 25.52
N CYS A 97 -6.74 -5.17 24.35
CA CYS A 97 -5.56 -5.48 23.52
C CYS A 97 -4.33 -4.77 24.11
N LYS A 98 -3.82 -5.29 25.23
CA LYS A 98 -2.88 -4.61 26.13
C LYS A 98 -1.52 -4.28 25.54
N MET A 99 -1.09 -5.04 24.51
CA MET A 99 0.22 -4.91 23.88
C MET A 99 0.19 -4.12 22.58
N LEU A 100 -0.98 -3.58 22.13
CA LEU A 100 -1.01 -2.64 21.03
C LEU A 100 -0.19 -1.39 21.36
N GLU A 101 0.70 -0.99 20.47
CA GLU A 101 1.64 0.12 20.65
C GLU A 101 1.12 1.43 20.04
N GLY A 102 0.25 1.33 19.04
CA GLY A 102 -0.34 2.51 18.41
C GLY A 102 -1.55 2.20 17.56
N VAL A 103 -2.25 3.27 17.15
CA VAL A 103 -3.39 3.20 16.24
C VAL A 103 -3.32 4.34 15.22
N ILE A 104 -3.57 4.01 13.94
CA ILE A 104 -3.73 4.99 12.86
C ILE A 104 -5.15 4.90 12.34
N PHE A 105 -5.91 5.98 12.51
CA PHE A 105 -7.28 6.10 12.02
C PHE A 105 -7.31 6.73 10.62
N PRO A 106 -8.14 6.20 9.70
CA PRO A 106 -8.27 6.70 8.34
C PRO A 106 -9.02 8.03 8.28
N GLU A 107 -8.93 8.72 7.15
CA GLU A 107 -9.71 9.92 6.88
C GLU A 107 -11.21 9.63 6.83
N SER A 108 -11.59 8.44 6.38
CA SER A 108 -12.99 8.01 6.25
C SER A 108 -13.72 7.76 7.57
N LEU A 109 -13.02 7.69 8.70
CA LEU A 109 -13.63 7.31 9.98
C LEU A 109 -14.59 8.38 10.50
N GLU A 110 -15.86 8.02 10.69
CA GLU A 110 -16.93 8.90 11.19
C GLU A 110 -17.22 8.68 12.68
N ALA A 111 -17.08 7.45 13.17
CA ALA A 111 -17.43 7.13 14.55
C ALA A 111 -16.61 5.99 15.17
N ILE A 112 -16.34 6.10 16.47
CA ILE A 112 -15.90 5.01 17.33
C ILE A 112 -16.97 4.82 18.39
N LYS A 113 -17.63 3.65 18.38
CA LYS A 113 -18.76 3.37 19.28
C LYS A 113 -18.30 3.10 20.70
N PHE A 114 -19.17 3.39 21.64
CA PHE A 114 -18.98 3.15 23.05
C PHE A 114 -20.27 2.59 23.67
N GLU A 115 -20.13 1.60 24.57
CA GLU A 115 -21.26 1.01 25.29
C GLU A 115 -20.97 1.03 26.81
N PRO A 116 -21.52 2.01 27.54
CA PRO A 116 -21.17 2.22 28.93
C PRO A 116 -21.60 1.08 29.87
N THR A 117 -22.56 0.28 29.47
CA THR A 117 -23.07 -0.84 30.30
C THR A 117 -22.16 -2.07 30.28
N TRP A 118 -21.15 -2.11 29.39
CA TRP A 118 -20.26 -3.27 29.25
C TRP A 118 -19.05 -3.25 30.21
N GLY A 119 -18.91 -2.23 31.06
CA GLY A 119 -17.83 -2.16 32.04
C GLY A 119 -16.44 -2.04 31.41
N GLU A 120 -15.58 -3.05 31.60
CA GLU A 120 -14.17 -2.99 31.19
C GLU A 120 -13.92 -3.15 29.68
N ASP A 121 -14.92 -3.40 28.85
CA ASP A 121 -14.78 -3.58 27.42
C ASP A 121 -15.82 -2.81 26.59
N GLY A 122 -16.40 -1.75 27.16
CA GLY A 122 -17.33 -0.87 26.45
C GLY A 122 -16.67 0.13 25.53
N GLY A 123 -15.49 0.63 25.86
CA GLY A 123 -14.69 1.50 24.99
C GLY A 123 -13.89 0.74 23.95
N ALA A 124 -13.92 1.18 22.69
CA ALA A 124 -13.29 0.46 21.60
C ALA A 124 -11.80 0.13 21.81
N PHE A 125 -11.07 0.99 22.52
CA PHE A 125 -9.65 0.81 22.90
C PHE A 125 -9.46 0.85 24.41
N GLN A 126 -10.48 0.50 25.18
CA GLN A 126 -10.42 0.50 26.64
C GLN A 126 -9.38 -0.52 27.11
N ASN A 127 -8.55 -0.08 28.09
CA ASN A 127 -7.47 -0.89 28.68
C ASN A 127 -6.39 -1.38 27.69
N CYS A 128 -6.19 -0.65 26.58
CA CYS A 128 -5.05 -0.85 25.69
C CYS A 128 -3.84 -0.09 26.23
N PHE A 129 -3.24 -0.58 27.32
CA PHE A 129 -2.21 0.13 28.10
C PHE A 129 -0.91 0.37 27.32
N GLY A 130 -0.63 -0.42 26.28
CA GLY A 130 0.58 -0.31 25.45
C GLY A 130 0.54 0.85 24.47
N ILE A 131 -0.65 1.45 24.20
CA ILE A 131 -0.76 2.51 23.20
C ILE A 131 0.03 3.74 23.65
N GLY A 132 1.06 4.08 22.87
CA GLY A 132 1.89 5.29 23.03
C GLY A 132 1.85 6.21 21.81
N ARG A 133 1.04 5.88 20.79
CA ARG A 133 0.89 6.70 19.58
C ARG A 133 -0.51 6.56 19.00
N ILE A 134 -1.17 7.69 18.71
CA ILE A 134 -2.42 7.72 17.94
C ILE A 134 -2.31 8.78 16.86
N VAL A 135 -2.62 8.40 15.61
CA VAL A 135 -2.70 9.29 14.46
C VAL A 135 -4.11 9.27 13.89
N CYS A 136 -4.71 10.45 13.75
CA CYS A 136 -6.00 10.64 13.07
C CYS A 136 -5.76 11.32 11.73
N LYS A 137 -6.10 10.66 10.61
CA LYS A 137 -5.97 11.23 9.26
C LYS A 137 -7.17 12.13 8.90
N GLY A 138 -8.28 12.01 9.61
CA GLY A 138 -9.50 12.79 9.38
C GLY A 138 -9.34 14.28 9.69
N ARG A 139 -9.73 15.13 8.76
CA ARG A 139 -9.79 16.58 9.00
C ARG A 139 -10.97 16.99 9.90
N ILE A 140 -11.99 16.15 9.98
CA ILE A 140 -13.10 16.25 10.91
C ILE A 140 -12.91 15.13 11.94
N PRO A 141 -12.87 15.45 13.25
CA PRO A 141 -12.76 14.42 14.27
C PRO A 141 -13.93 13.43 14.19
N ALA A 142 -13.62 12.13 14.17
CA ALA A 142 -14.64 11.10 14.28
C ALA A 142 -15.43 11.29 15.59
N TYR A 143 -16.73 10.98 15.56
CA TYR A 143 -17.56 11.01 16.79
C TYR A 143 -17.11 9.90 17.74
N ILE A 144 -16.69 10.27 18.94
CA ILE A 144 -16.40 9.33 20.03
C ILE A 144 -17.00 9.86 21.34
N GLN A 145 -17.23 8.96 22.27
CA GLN A 145 -17.67 9.34 23.63
C GLN A 145 -16.49 9.33 24.61
N ASP A 146 -16.61 10.10 25.66
CA ASP A 146 -15.69 10.05 26.79
C ASP A 146 -15.65 8.62 27.33
N GLY A 147 -14.44 8.11 27.59
CA GLY A 147 -14.22 6.72 28.00
C GLY A 147 -13.85 5.75 26.88
N SER A 148 -13.96 6.12 25.60
CA SER A 148 -13.55 5.22 24.48
C SER A 148 -12.09 4.76 24.57
N PHE A 149 -11.22 5.56 25.21
CA PHE A 149 -9.81 5.28 25.47
C PHE A 149 -9.46 5.17 26.96
N ASN A 150 -10.40 4.72 27.82
CA ASN A 150 -10.10 4.52 29.25
C ASN A 150 -8.96 3.51 29.41
N GLY A 151 -8.00 3.82 30.30
CA GLY A 151 -6.80 3.01 30.54
C GLY A 151 -5.65 3.30 29.55
N VAL A 152 -5.88 4.02 28.46
CA VAL A 152 -4.79 4.54 27.61
C VAL A 152 -4.13 5.72 28.29
N ALA A 153 -2.79 5.74 28.33
CA ALA A 153 -2.01 6.79 28.99
C ALA A 153 -1.94 8.08 28.17
N LYS A 154 -3.12 8.71 27.94
CA LYS A 154 -3.34 9.88 27.06
C LYS A 154 -2.43 11.08 27.36
N ASP A 155 -1.89 11.16 28.56
CA ASP A 155 -0.99 12.22 29.00
C ASP A 155 0.48 11.99 28.57
N ASN A 156 0.85 10.78 28.18
CA ASN A 156 2.23 10.39 27.94
C ASN A 156 2.70 10.58 26.50
N PHE A 157 1.76 10.78 25.55
CA PHE A 157 2.08 10.99 24.15
C PHE A 157 1.23 12.10 23.52
N THR A 158 1.53 12.47 22.30
CA THR A 158 0.80 13.48 21.54
C THR A 158 -0.17 12.80 20.58
N LEU A 159 -1.46 13.18 20.61
CA LEU A 159 -2.42 12.85 19.58
C LEU A 159 -2.03 13.60 18.30
N GLU A 160 -1.74 12.87 17.25
CA GLU A 160 -1.34 13.44 15.96
C GLU A 160 -2.57 13.60 15.07
N VAL A 161 -2.83 14.81 14.57
CA VAL A 161 -4.00 15.17 13.76
C VAL A 161 -3.59 15.97 12.52
N PRO A 162 -4.43 16.11 11.47
CA PRO A 162 -4.09 16.93 10.31
C PRO A 162 -3.79 18.39 10.68
N GLU A 163 -2.78 18.98 10.03
CA GLU A 163 -2.38 20.37 10.25
C GLU A 163 -3.57 21.34 10.10
N GLY A 164 -3.73 22.21 11.07
CA GLY A 164 -4.81 23.21 11.16
C GLY A 164 -6.15 22.67 11.69
N THR A 165 -6.20 21.40 12.13
CA THR A 165 -7.41 20.80 12.71
C THR A 165 -7.30 20.57 14.22
N GLU A 166 -6.15 20.88 14.82
CA GLU A 166 -5.86 20.63 16.23
C GLU A 166 -6.96 21.16 17.15
N HIS A 167 -7.46 22.38 16.87
CA HIS A 167 -8.51 23.01 17.64
C HIS A 167 -9.85 22.24 17.60
N LEU A 168 -10.16 21.55 16.47
CA LEU A 168 -11.35 20.72 16.34
C LEU A 168 -11.28 19.52 17.28
N TYR A 169 -10.12 18.86 17.34
CA TYR A 169 -9.89 17.73 18.24
C TYR A 169 -9.87 18.14 19.70
N GLN A 170 -9.35 19.34 20.03
CA GLN A 170 -9.31 19.89 21.39
C GLN A 170 -10.72 20.14 21.97
N VAL A 171 -11.72 20.40 21.14
CA VAL A 171 -13.09 20.65 21.59
C VAL A 171 -14.02 19.45 21.42
N SER A 172 -13.61 18.42 20.68
CA SER A 172 -14.45 17.26 20.41
C SER A 172 -14.47 16.27 21.58
N ASN A 173 -15.66 15.71 21.85
CA ASN A 173 -15.83 14.70 22.90
C ASN A 173 -14.88 13.53 22.72
N GLY A 174 -14.38 12.98 23.82
CA GLY A 174 -13.40 11.90 23.86
C GLY A 174 -12.01 12.29 23.38
N TRP A 175 -11.88 13.05 22.28
CA TRP A 175 -10.59 13.52 21.80
C TRP A 175 -9.97 14.60 22.71
N ARG A 176 -10.78 15.47 23.28
CA ARG A 176 -10.35 16.49 24.27
C ARG A 176 -9.70 15.92 25.54
N GLU A 177 -9.80 14.61 25.77
CA GLU A 177 -9.13 13.94 26.87
C GLU A 177 -7.61 13.83 26.67
N PHE A 178 -7.12 14.02 25.43
CA PHE A 178 -5.69 14.05 25.13
C PHE A 178 -5.12 15.44 25.41
N LYS A 179 -4.21 15.53 26.36
CA LYS A 179 -3.64 16.84 26.77
C LYS A 179 -2.74 17.47 25.72
N ARG A 180 -2.13 16.68 24.88
CA ARG A 180 -1.23 17.12 23.81
C ARG A 180 -1.79 16.69 22.47
N ILE A 181 -2.17 17.68 21.66
CA ILE A 181 -2.67 17.49 20.30
C ILE A 181 -1.82 18.35 19.38
N ALA A 182 -1.23 17.75 18.35
CA ALA A 182 -0.39 18.45 17.39
C ALA A 182 -0.59 17.89 15.99
N ALA A 183 -0.20 18.68 14.99
CA ALA A 183 -0.24 18.22 13.61
C ALA A 183 0.65 16.99 13.39
N TYR A 184 0.10 15.94 12.80
CA TYR A 184 0.93 14.86 12.30
C TYR A 184 1.69 15.36 11.08
N ARG A 185 2.86 14.75 10.86
CA ARG A 185 3.70 15.08 9.71
C ARG A 185 3.60 13.95 8.68
N ASN A 186 3.26 14.29 7.46
CA ASN A 186 3.20 13.37 6.35
C ASN A 186 4.40 13.59 5.42
N LEU A 187 5.05 12.52 5.04
CA LEU A 187 6.13 12.55 4.04
C LEU A 187 5.98 11.29 3.17
N VAL A 188 5.46 11.45 1.98
CA VAL A 188 5.13 10.33 1.08
C VAL A 188 5.68 10.60 -0.30
N ILE A 189 6.42 9.64 -0.85
CA ILE A 189 6.88 9.64 -2.25
C ILE A 189 6.03 8.68 -3.10
N ARG A 190 5.66 9.09 -4.30
CA ARG A 190 4.94 8.27 -5.28
C ARG A 190 5.58 8.39 -6.67
N PRO A 191 5.78 7.29 -7.38
CA PRO A 191 5.68 5.90 -6.86
C PRO A 191 6.74 5.62 -5.78
N MET A 192 6.57 4.56 -5.00
CA MET A 192 7.52 4.15 -3.95
C MET A 192 8.69 3.31 -4.50
N VAL A 193 8.61 2.92 -5.74
CA VAL A 193 9.64 2.16 -6.46
C VAL A 193 9.87 2.84 -7.81
N ALA A 194 11.12 3.00 -8.21
CA ALA A 194 11.48 3.43 -9.55
C ALA A 194 12.50 2.47 -10.15
N SER A 195 12.29 2.09 -11.40
CA SER A 195 13.18 1.16 -12.09
C SER A 195 13.55 1.66 -13.49
N ALA A 196 14.67 1.19 -13.99
CA ALA A 196 15.19 1.46 -15.32
C ALA A 196 15.92 0.24 -15.88
N ILE A 197 16.10 0.19 -17.19
CA ILE A 197 17.13 -0.62 -17.86
C ILE A 197 18.40 0.21 -18.01
N ASN A 198 19.44 -0.34 -18.56
CA ASN A 198 20.80 0.21 -18.57
C ASN A 198 21.01 1.60 -19.19
N THR A 199 20.02 2.18 -19.84
CA THR A 199 20.10 3.52 -20.44
C THR A 199 19.84 4.63 -19.43
N SER A 200 20.36 5.84 -19.73
CA SER A 200 19.99 7.03 -18.97
C SER A 200 18.52 7.39 -19.22
N VAL A 201 17.74 7.47 -18.17
CA VAL A 201 16.29 7.73 -18.27
C VAL A 201 15.80 8.55 -17.07
N THR A 202 14.79 9.36 -17.30
CA THR A 202 14.17 10.19 -16.26
C THR A 202 12.79 9.63 -15.88
N ARG A 203 12.50 9.61 -14.57
CA ARG A 203 11.20 9.24 -13.99
C ARG A 203 10.61 10.43 -13.24
N ASN A 204 9.30 10.64 -13.42
CA ASN A 204 8.57 11.64 -12.66
C ASN A 204 8.10 11.05 -11.33
N LEU A 205 8.28 11.80 -10.26
CA LEU A 205 7.87 11.43 -8.90
C LEU A 205 7.07 12.58 -8.32
N VAL A 206 6.22 12.27 -7.34
CA VAL A 206 5.54 13.27 -6.53
C VAL A 206 5.83 12.99 -5.07
N LEU A 207 6.48 13.94 -4.40
CA LEU A 207 6.67 13.92 -2.97
C LEU A 207 5.64 14.85 -2.33
N THR A 208 4.92 14.35 -1.33
CA THR A 208 3.98 15.13 -0.52
C THR A 208 4.49 15.16 0.91
N ALA A 209 4.65 16.35 1.45
CA ALA A 209 5.16 16.59 2.80
C ALA A 209 4.33 17.66 3.51
N ASP A 210 4.14 17.52 4.81
CA ASP A 210 3.46 18.52 5.64
C ASP A 210 4.43 19.55 6.25
N GLY A 211 5.54 19.79 5.57
CA GLY A 211 6.58 20.74 5.99
C GLY A 211 7.71 20.82 4.97
N ASN A 212 8.82 21.38 5.40
CA ASN A 212 10.05 21.34 4.62
C ASN A 212 10.63 19.93 4.66
N TRP A 213 11.18 19.51 3.53
CA TRP A 213 11.82 18.20 3.39
C TRP A 213 13.17 18.36 2.69
N SER A 214 14.04 17.39 2.92
CA SER A 214 15.34 17.28 2.26
C SER A 214 15.68 15.83 1.94
N VAL A 215 16.62 15.65 0.99
CA VAL A 215 17.20 14.33 0.71
C VAL A 215 18.26 14.04 1.77
N LYS A 216 18.10 12.96 2.51
CA LYS A 216 19.06 12.49 3.51
C LYS A 216 20.19 11.69 2.88
N SER A 217 19.86 10.82 1.93
CA SER A 217 20.83 10.02 1.19
C SER A 217 20.29 9.59 -0.17
N GLN A 218 21.20 9.44 -1.12
CA GLN A 218 20.91 8.90 -2.45
C GLN A 218 22.16 8.20 -3.02
N PRO A 219 21.99 7.18 -3.89
CA PRO A 219 23.10 6.61 -4.62
C PRO A 219 23.70 7.60 -5.65
N ASP A 220 24.98 7.45 -5.97
CA ASP A 220 25.72 8.27 -6.91
C ASP A 220 25.29 8.09 -8.38
N TRP A 221 24.61 7.00 -8.68
CA TRP A 221 24.14 6.66 -10.02
C TRP A 221 22.72 7.18 -10.34
N VAL A 222 22.14 7.98 -9.46
CA VAL A 222 20.88 8.72 -9.71
C VAL A 222 21.04 10.18 -9.31
N THR A 223 20.28 11.05 -9.98
CA THR A 223 20.19 12.47 -9.64
C THR A 223 18.73 12.90 -9.57
N LEU A 224 18.44 13.77 -8.60
CA LEU A 224 17.16 14.47 -8.49
C LEU A 224 17.33 15.92 -8.95
N ASP A 225 16.33 16.47 -9.62
CA ASP A 225 16.29 17.89 -10.01
C ASP A 225 16.14 18.83 -8.79
N LYS A 226 15.65 18.31 -7.66
CA LYS A 226 15.52 19.02 -6.39
C LYS A 226 15.87 18.08 -5.23
N THR A 227 16.68 18.56 -4.30
CA THR A 227 17.11 17.81 -3.10
C THR A 227 16.45 18.31 -1.83
N SER A 228 15.61 19.35 -1.92
CA SER A 228 14.80 19.89 -0.81
C SER A 228 13.59 20.63 -1.36
N GLY A 229 12.61 20.87 -0.49
CA GLY A 229 11.40 21.61 -0.86
C GLY A 229 10.40 21.70 0.28
N LYS A 230 9.16 22.07 -0.06
CA LYS A 230 8.06 22.18 0.91
C LYS A 230 6.76 21.71 0.28
N GLY A 231 5.95 20.98 1.04
CA GLY A 231 4.62 20.56 0.61
C GLY A 231 4.66 19.55 -0.53
N LYS A 232 3.65 19.59 -1.41
CA LYS A 232 3.59 18.75 -2.60
C LYS A 232 4.59 19.25 -3.65
N THR A 233 5.52 18.39 -4.04
CA THR A 233 6.59 18.71 -4.98
C THR A 233 6.70 17.65 -6.05
N GLU A 234 6.71 18.07 -7.31
CA GLU A 234 7.07 17.21 -8.44
C GLU A 234 8.59 17.16 -8.57
N LEU A 235 9.12 15.97 -8.73
CA LEU A 235 10.55 15.67 -8.83
C LEU A 235 10.84 14.90 -10.10
N LYS A 236 12.01 15.15 -10.66
CA LYS A 236 12.56 14.36 -11.77
C LYS A 236 13.77 13.59 -11.28
N LEU A 237 13.64 12.27 -11.27
CA LEU A 237 14.70 11.31 -10.97
C LEU A 237 15.35 10.85 -12.26
N THR A 238 16.64 11.10 -12.44
CA THR A 238 17.41 10.64 -13.59
C THR A 238 18.33 9.51 -13.17
N PHE A 239 18.21 8.36 -13.83
CA PHE A 239 19.17 7.25 -13.76
C PHE A 239 20.35 7.54 -14.68
N SER A 240 21.57 7.35 -14.22
CA SER A 240 22.74 7.37 -15.08
C SER A 240 22.83 6.10 -15.91
N GLN A 241 23.51 6.16 -17.03
CA GLN A 241 23.80 4.96 -17.82
C GLN A 241 24.54 3.93 -16.96
N LYS A 242 24.10 2.67 -17.04
CA LYS A 242 24.74 1.53 -16.39
C LYS A 242 25.63 0.80 -17.40
N PRO A 243 26.88 0.45 -17.06
CA PRO A 243 27.66 -0.47 -17.87
C PRO A 243 26.96 -1.82 -18.05
N LYS A 244 27.10 -2.41 -19.22
CA LYS A 244 26.62 -3.76 -19.50
C LYS A 244 27.60 -4.76 -18.89
N ASP A 245 27.28 -5.28 -17.72
CA ASP A 245 28.13 -6.23 -16.96
C ASP A 245 27.38 -7.46 -16.44
N GLY A 246 26.13 -7.63 -16.91
CA GLY A 246 25.26 -8.74 -16.53
C GLY A 246 24.70 -8.64 -15.11
N THR A 247 24.95 -7.52 -14.39
CA THR A 247 24.48 -7.35 -13.01
C THR A 247 23.29 -6.40 -12.93
N MET A 248 22.53 -6.50 -11.84
CA MET A 248 21.55 -5.50 -11.43
C MET A 248 22.18 -4.61 -10.37
N ARG A 249 21.91 -3.31 -10.39
CA ARG A 249 22.19 -2.44 -9.24
C ARG A 249 20.90 -1.99 -8.57
N SER A 250 20.92 -1.93 -7.25
CA SER A 250 19.80 -1.49 -6.42
C SER A 250 20.25 -0.52 -5.36
N GLY A 251 19.33 0.29 -4.87
CA GLY A 251 19.60 1.28 -3.83
C GLY A 251 18.31 1.92 -3.37
N GLU A 252 18.43 2.95 -2.55
CA GLU A 252 17.29 3.74 -2.08
C GLU A 252 17.65 5.22 -2.01
N ILE A 253 16.67 6.09 -2.26
CA ILE A 253 16.73 7.50 -1.87
C ILE A 253 15.93 7.64 -0.59
N VAL A 254 16.55 8.24 0.43
CA VAL A 254 15.89 8.54 1.69
C VAL A 254 15.57 10.02 1.75
N PHE A 255 14.30 10.35 1.89
CA PHE A 255 13.82 11.70 2.14
C PHE A 255 13.51 11.85 3.63
N GLN A 256 13.80 13.00 4.20
CA GLN A 256 13.48 13.33 5.60
C GLN A 256 12.65 14.60 5.69
N LEU A 257 11.83 14.69 6.71
CA LEU A 257 11.13 15.92 7.08
C LEU A 257 12.05 16.75 8.00
N ASP A 258 12.32 18.01 7.63
CA ASP A 258 13.27 18.84 8.34
C ASP A 258 12.90 19.01 9.84
N GLY A 259 13.90 18.83 10.69
CA GLY A 259 13.75 18.93 12.13
C GLY A 259 12.96 17.82 12.82
N LYS A 260 12.75 16.68 12.13
CA LYS A 260 12.02 15.50 12.64
C LYS A 260 12.72 14.20 12.23
N ASP A 261 12.61 13.20 13.08
CA ASP A 261 12.97 11.82 12.74
C ASP A 261 11.84 11.15 11.96
N TYR A 262 11.56 11.71 10.78
CA TYR A 262 10.50 11.21 9.91
C TYR A 262 11.04 11.06 8.48
N GLU A 263 11.08 9.83 8.00
CA GLU A 263 11.69 9.47 6.73
C GLU A 263 10.72 8.72 5.83
N THR A 264 10.89 8.86 4.52
CA THR A 264 10.30 7.99 3.51
C THR A 264 11.35 7.56 2.52
N LYS A 265 11.16 6.38 1.93
CA LYS A 265 12.13 5.75 1.04
C LYS A 265 11.55 5.51 -0.34
N LEU A 266 12.35 5.77 -1.35
CA LEU A 266 12.13 5.38 -2.73
C LEU A 266 13.10 4.25 -3.07
N ALA A 267 12.59 3.05 -3.31
CA ALA A 267 13.40 1.93 -3.74
C ALA A 267 13.77 2.06 -5.23
N LEU A 268 15.03 1.77 -5.56
CA LEU A 268 15.60 1.91 -6.89
C LEU A 268 16.15 0.58 -7.39
N SER A 269 15.94 0.31 -8.69
CA SER A 269 16.55 -0.83 -9.36
C SER A 269 16.90 -0.48 -10.81
N GLN A 270 18.08 -0.88 -11.28
CA GLN A 270 18.46 -0.75 -12.67
C GLN A 270 19.03 -2.07 -13.20
N TYR A 271 18.45 -2.54 -14.29
CA TYR A 271 18.71 -3.87 -14.87
C TYR A 271 19.51 -3.75 -16.15
N ASP A 272 20.31 -4.76 -16.46
CA ASP A 272 20.93 -4.91 -17.77
C ASP A 272 19.91 -5.39 -18.81
N TYR A 273 20.00 -4.80 -20.00
CA TYR A 273 19.26 -5.24 -21.17
C TYR A 273 19.97 -4.82 -22.45
N ASP A 274 19.78 -5.57 -23.56
CA ASP A 274 20.49 -5.33 -24.81
C ASP A 274 20.00 -4.11 -25.59
N HIS A 275 18.74 -3.71 -25.35
CA HIS A 275 18.10 -2.59 -26.02
C HIS A 275 17.88 -1.41 -25.10
N ALA A 276 17.85 -0.21 -25.67
CA ALA A 276 17.50 1.00 -24.94
C ALA A 276 15.98 1.06 -24.64
N GLU A 277 15.61 1.81 -23.58
CA GLU A 277 14.22 2.15 -23.37
C GLU A 277 13.66 2.96 -24.55
N ASP A 278 12.45 2.62 -24.98
CA ASP A 278 11.75 3.17 -26.15
C ASP A 278 12.45 2.87 -27.50
N GLU A 279 13.49 2.04 -27.53
CA GLU A 279 14.09 1.58 -28.78
C GLU A 279 13.09 0.78 -29.63
N VAL A 280 13.04 1.09 -30.93
CA VAL A 280 12.21 0.38 -31.90
C VAL A 280 12.99 -0.79 -32.49
N ILE A 281 12.49 -2.00 -32.27
CA ILE A 281 13.09 -3.24 -32.75
C ILE A 281 12.32 -3.75 -33.97
N THR A 282 13.03 -4.14 -35.03
CA THR A 282 12.44 -4.77 -36.20
C THR A 282 12.30 -6.27 -35.98
N LEU A 283 11.08 -6.79 -35.91
CA LEU A 283 10.78 -8.22 -35.83
C LEU A 283 10.77 -8.89 -37.22
N HIS A 284 10.30 -8.14 -38.22
CA HIS A 284 10.28 -8.63 -39.63
C HIS A 284 10.37 -7.44 -40.58
N LYS A 285 11.07 -7.64 -41.69
CA LYS A 285 11.17 -6.67 -42.77
C LYS A 285 10.58 -7.25 -44.08
N ALA A 286 9.78 -6.45 -44.75
CA ALA A 286 9.20 -6.82 -46.05
C ALA A 286 10.28 -7.15 -47.07
N THR A 287 10.06 -8.22 -47.82
CA THR A 287 10.92 -8.63 -48.94
C THR A 287 10.31 -8.30 -50.30
N LYS A 288 9.04 -7.91 -50.30
CA LYS A 288 8.28 -7.51 -51.47
C LYS A 288 7.66 -6.10 -51.31
N GLY A 289 7.92 -5.24 -52.29
CA GLY A 289 7.41 -3.87 -52.30
C GLY A 289 8.00 -2.99 -51.18
N LYS A 290 7.29 -1.91 -50.81
CA LYS A 290 7.70 -1.00 -49.71
C LYS A 290 7.33 -1.54 -48.32
N GLY A 291 6.44 -2.53 -48.27
CA GLY A 291 5.90 -3.12 -47.07
C GLY A 291 4.83 -2.27 -46.36
N VAL A 292 3.90 -2.94 -45.74
CA VAL A 292 2.90 -2.35 -44.82
C VAL A 292 3.47 -2.40 -43.40
N ASN A 293 3.50 -1.29 -42.72
CA ASN A 293 4.06 -1.22 -41.36
C ASN A 293 3.04 -1.67 -40.32
N ILE A 294 3.42 -2.61 -39.47
CA ILE A 294 2.69 -3.06 -38.28
C ILE A 294 3.59 -2.80 -37.07
N VAL A 295 3.01 -2.24 -36.01
CA VAL A 295 3.68 -2.08 -34.72
C VAL A 295 2.95 -2.93 -33.69
N ILE A 296 3.67 -3.82 -33.03
CA ILE A 296 3.19 -4.63 -31.92
C ILE A 296 3.72 -3.97 -30.63
N LEU A 297 2.84 -3.47 -29.79
CA LEU A 297 3.21 -2.83 -28.54
C LEU A 297 2.83 -3.71 -27.36
N GLY A 298 3.74 -3.86 -26.42
CA GLY A 298 3.49 -4.49 -25.13
C GLY A 298 3.34 -3.44 -24.04
N ASP A 299 2.41 -3.64 -23.10
CA ASP A 299 2.27 -2.83 -21.91
C ASP A 299 2.32 -3.71 -20.66
N GLY A 300 2.63 -3.09 -19.50
CA GLY A 300 2.72 -3.79 -18.23
C GLY A 300 4.01 -4.63 -18.06
N PHE A 301 5.07 -4.37 -18.83
CA PHE A 301 6.38 -4.99 -18.63
C PHE A 301 7.28 -4.04 -17.84
N SER A 302 7.61 -4.39 -16.59
CA SER A 302 8.56 -3.66 -15.77
C SER A 302 9.99 -3.82 -16.29
N ALA A 303 10.93 -3.00 -15.82
CA ALA A 303 12.35 -3.16 -16.17
C ALA A 303 12.87 -4.57 -15.86
N LYS A 304 12.38 -5.20 -14.78
CA LYS A 304 12.70 -6.59 -14.44
C LYS A 304 12.18 -7.56 -15.49
N ASP A 305 10.92 -7.47 -15.90
CA ASP A 305 10.32 -8.36 -16.90
C ASP A 305 11.03 -8.25 -18.26
N ILE A 306 11.45 -7.05 -18.61
CA ILE A 306 12.22 -6.79 -19.84
C ILE A 306 13.60 -7.44 -19.75
N SER A 307 14.31 -7.29 -18.63
CA SER A 307 15.61 -7.95 -18.41
C SER A 307 15.54 -9.48 -18.42
N GLU A 308 14.40 -10.04 -18.06
CA GLU A 308 14.10 -11.49 -18.14
C GLU A 308 13.57 -11.92 -19.53
N ASN A 309 13.67 -11.07 -20.55
CA ASN A 309 13.20 -11.30 -21.93
C ASN A 309 11.68 -11.57 -22.06
N LYS A 310 10.87 -11.31 -21.05
CA LYS A 310 9.42 -11.55 -21.11
C LYS A 310 8.73 -10.72 -22.19
N LEU A 311 9.13 -9.45 -22.36
CA LEU A 311 8.62 -8.58 -23.41
C LEU A 311 8.88 -9.20 -24.80
N MET A 312 10.13 -9.49 -25.13
CA MET A 312 10.48 -10.01 -26.47
C MET A 312 9.84 -11.35 -26.75
N ASN A 313 9.73 -12.22 -25.75
CA ASN A 313 9.02 -13.50 -25.88
C ASN A 313 7.53 -13.29 -26.20
N ALA A 314 6.87 -12.34 -25.54
CA ALA A 314 5.47 -12.00 -25.81
C ALA A 314 5.30 -11.40 -27.22
N MET A 315 6.18 -10.49 -27.62
CA MET A 315 6.13 -9.84 -28.94
C MET A 315 6.35 -10.84 -30.08
N ASN A 316 7.34 -11.71 -29.94
CA ASN A 316 7.60 -12.79 -30.92
C ASN A 316 6.42 -13.76 -31.02
N LYS A 317 5.85 -14.18 -29.89
CA LYS A 317 4.66 -15.05 -29.89
C LYS A 317 3.45 -14.38 -30.57
N THR A 318 3.24 -13.09 -30.34
CA THR A 318 2.18 -12.32 -31.00
C THR A 318 2.41 -12.21 -32.50
N TYR A 319 3.65 -11.91 -32.91
CA TYR A 319 4.06 -11.88 -34.29
C TYR A 319 3.81 -13.23 -35.00
N GLU A 320 4.26 -14.36 -34.42
CA GLU A 320 4.07 -15.69 -34.95
C GLU A 320 2.58 -16.04 -35.08
N HIS A 321 1.79 -15.73 -34.06
CA HIS A 321 0.36 -15.97 -34.09
C HIS A 321 -0.34 -15.16 -35.19
N PHE A 322 -0.04 -13.85 -35.33
CA PHE A 322 -0.62 -13.01 -36.37
C PHE A 322 -0.39 -13.60 -37.77
N PHE A 323 0.84 -14.04 -38.07
CA PHE A 323 1.17 -14.65 -39.37
C PHE A 323 0.87 -16.15 -39.48
N SER A 324 0.24 -16.75 -38.48
CA SER A 324 -0.35 -18.09 -38.62
C SER A 324 -1.74 -18.07 -39.25
N ILE A 325 -2.40 -16.89 -39.26
CA ILE A 325 -3.79 -16.70 -39.68
C ILE A 325 -3.84 -16.28 -41.18
N GLN A 326 -4.77 -16.84 -41.97
CA GLN A 326 -5.05 -16.36 -43.32
C GLN A 326 -5.91 -15.10 -43.30
N PRO A 327 -5.71 -14.13 -44.20
CA PRO A 327 -4.77 -14.14 -45.33
C PRO A 327 -3.33 -13.72 -44.99
N TYR A 328 -3.06 -13.23 -43.77
CA TYR A 328 -1.77 -12.62 -43.38
C TYR A 328 -0.59 -13.56 -43.60
N LYS A 329 -0.78 -14.86 -43.37
CA LYS A 329 0.22 -15.89 -43.65
C LYS A 329 0.73 -15.85 -45.09
N ALA A 330 -0.19 -15.70 -46.05
CA ALA A 330 0.15 -15.70 -47.48
C ALA A 330 0.82 -14.38 -47.92
N TYR A 331 0.63 -13.30 -47.21
CA TYR A 331 1.11 -11.95 -47.53
C TYR A 331 2.25 -11.48 -46.60
N LYS A 332 2.83 -12.35 -45.78
CA LYS A 332 3.86 -12.02 -44.81
C LYS A 332 5.01 -11.18 -45.39
N ASP A 333 5.47 -11.51 -46.62
CA ASP A 333 6.56 -10.82 -47.31
C ASP A 333 6.26 -9.32 -47.63
N TYR A 334 5.04 -8.90 -47.49
CA TYR A 334 4.60 -7.50 -47.73
C TYR A 334 4.50 -6.67 -46.48
N PHE A 335 4.88 -7.17 -45.29
CA PHE A 335 4.78 -6.45 -44.03
C PHE A 335 6.15 -6.12 -43.43
N ASN A 336 6.28 -4.96 -42.87
CA ASN A 336 7.33 -4.62 -41.90
C ASN A 336 6.70 -4.68 -40.52
N VAL A 337 7.31 -5.39 -39.59
CA VAL A 337 6.79 -5.55 -38.23
C VAL A 337 7.81 -5.02 -37.20
N TYR A 338 7.36 -4.15 -36.36
CA TYR A 338 8.17 -3.48 -35.35
C TYR A 338 7.59 -3.70 -33.96
N THR A 339 8.43 -3.63 -32.95
CA THR A 339 8.03 -3.48 -31.55
C THR A 339 8.90 -2.39 -30.90
N ALA A 340 8.48 -1.91 -29.74
CA ALA A 340 9.27 -1.00 -28.93
C ALA A 340 9.55 -1.63 -27.56
N VAL A 341 10.48 -1.04 -26.81
CA VAL A 341 10.87 -1.46 -25.46
C VAL A 341 10.31 -0.45 -24.41
N PRO A 342 8.99 -0.43 -24.16
CA PRO A 342 8.41 0.46 -23.17
C PRO A 342 8.60 -0.12 -21.77
N VAL A 343 9.22 0.64 -20.87
CA VAL A 343 9.35 0.24 -19.47
C VAL A 343 8.15 0.76 -18.69
N SER A 344 7.36 -0.14 -18.12
CA SER A 344 6.25 0.18 -17.22
C SER A 344 6.73 0.30 -15.77
N PRO A 345 6.17 1.20 -14.96
CA PRO A 345 6.48 1.29 -13.54
C PRO A 345 6.21 -0.01 -12.79
N GLU A 346 5.16 -0.72 -13.14
CA GLU A 346 4.72 -1.97 -12.53
C GLU A 346 4.45 -3.04 -13.59
N SER A 347 4.58 -4.33 -13.20
CA SER A 347 4.25 -5.47 -14.07
C SER A 347 2.74 -5.67 -14.19
N GLY A 348 2.30 -6.12 -15.37
CA GLY A 348 0.92 -6.52 -15.65
C GLY A 348 0.03 -5.38 -16.13
N VAL A 349 -1.25 -5.69 -16.30
CA VAL A 349 -2.30 -4.74 -16.69
C VAL A 349 -3.34 -4.63 -15.57
N GLY A 350 -3.91 -3.44 -15.40
CA GLY A 350 -4.97 -3.22 -14.44
C GLY A 350 -6.25 -4.00 -14.78
N THR A 351 -7.09 -4.22 -13.79
CA THR A 351 -8.44 -4.76 -13.93
C THR A 351 -9.44 -3.80 -13.33
N VAL A 352 -10.75 -4.09 -13.46
CA VAL A 352 -11.81 -3.29 -12.83
C VAL A 352 -11.58 -3.11 -11.31
N ASN A 353 -10.96 -4.10 -10.65
CA ASN A 353 -10.72 -4.10 -9.20
C ASN A 353 -9.25 -3.91 -8.80
N THR A 354 -8.33 -3.76 -9.76
CA THR A 354 -6.89 -3.64 -9.49
C THR A 354 -6.29 -2.57 -10.38
N ILE A 355 -5.71 -1.53 -9.76
CA ILE A 355 -4.96 -0.50 -10.48
C ILE A 355 -3.51 -0.95 -10.54
N VAL A 356 -2.96 -1.03 -11.77
CA VAL A 356 -1.55 -1.25 -12.05
C VAL A 356 -1.04 -0.06 -12.85
N HIS A 357 0.05 0.54 -12.40
CA HIS A 357 0.68 1.68 -13.08
C HIS A 357 1.58 1.18 -14.21
N ASN A 358 1.00 0.91 -15.35
CA ASN A 358 1.73 0.51 -16.56
C ASN A 358 1.95 1.69 -17.53
N ARG A 359 2.76 1.49 -18.57
CA ARG A 359 3.24 2.57 -19.46
C ARG A 359 2.11 3.27 -20.19
N PHE A 360 1.09 2.54 -20.62
CA PHE A 360 -0.02 3.05 -21.43
C PHE A 360 -1.36 3.08 -20.68
N ASN A 361 -1.35 2.83 -19.36
CA ASN A 361 -2.54 2.76 -18.52
C ASN A 361 -3.60 1.76 -19.02
N THR A 362 -3.16 0.65 -19.57
CA THR A 362 -4.06 -0.40 -20.05
C THR A 362 -4.67 -1.17 -18.90
N ALA A 363 -5.93 -1.57 -19.04
CA ALA A 363 -6.64 -2.43 -18.12
C ALA A 363 -7.41 -3.51 -18.88
N THR A 364 -7.58 -4.67 -18.26
CA THR A 364 -8.49 -5.71 -18.75
C THR A 364 -9.88 -5.49 -18.15
N ASN A 365 -10.91 -5.56 -18.99
CA ASN A 365 -12.31 -5.53 -18.56
C ASN A 365 -12.72 -6.82 -17.85
#